data_26a2f69953126c48643b768a0e8cf70a
#
_entry.id   26a2f69953126c48643b768a0e8cf70a
#
_cell.length_a   1.000
_cell.length_b   1.000
_cell.length_c   1.000
_cell.angle_alpha   90.00
_cell.angle_beta   90.00
_cell.angle_gamma   90.00
#
_symmetry.space_group_name_H-M   'P 1'
#
loop_
_entity.id
_entity.type
_entity.pdbx_description
1 polymer ?
#
loop_
_entity_poly.entity_id
_entity_poly.type
_entity_poly.pdbx_seq_one_letter_code
_entity_poly.pdbx_strand_id
1 'polypeptide(L)'
;MAAHRHVLRATPQEGLANEAPVERGATLVQAQGPQAATVLAPSLAGREDRAGTAGPRWSADGWVLWRDGSGSGQVGSGRGGKGLGSFGPSYGASQAGAVLRYRLMPGDAHRLAAYGRFYAALGDTGEREAAAGLSARPLPRVPVAAMVELRASRFTDGQTHLRPAVMAVSEVPPITLPLALRAEAYAQGGYVGGAGATGFVDGQLRVDRPVDVQGRASVALGGGAWGGAQTGAQRLDMGPSARFSYSDGHMSAHLAIDWRFRVAGNAQPLSGPAITLSAGF
;
A
#
# COMPACT_ATOMS: atom_id res chain seq x y z
N MET A 1 -7.87 -89.85 -40.33
CA MET A 1 -8.68 -89.19 -39.32
C MET A 1 -7.94 -87.96 -38.88
N ALA A 2 -8.24 -86.75 -39.42
CA ALA A 2 -7.56 -85.52 -39.16
C ALA A 2 -8.58 -84.55 -38.60
N ALA A 3 -8.33 -84.05 -37.41
CA ALA A 3 -9.15 -83.08 -36.74
C ALA A 3 -8.61 -81.64 -37.05
N HIS A 4 -9.45 -80.87 -37.72
CA HIS A 4 -9.21 -79.49 -38.02
C HIS A 4 -9.48 -78.66 -36.77
N ARG A 5 -8.44 -77.94 -36.29
CA ARG A 5 -8.58 -76.85 -35.28
C ARG A 5 -8.79 -75.52 -36.00
N HIS A 6 -9.97 -74.98 -35.87
CA HIS A 6 -10.21 -73.56 -36.18
C HIS A 6 -9.56 -72.63 -35.16
N VAL A 7 -8.64 -71.81 -35.64
CA VAL A 7 -8.05 -70.72 -34.87
C VAL A 7 -8.91 -69.49 -35.19
N LEU A 8 -9.64 -69.03 -34.18
CA LEU A 8 -10.33 -67.74 -34.24
C LEU A 8 -9.29 -66.62 -34.02
N ARG A 9 -9.12 -65.79 -35.04
CA ARG A 9 -8.30 -64.58 -35.03
C ARG A 9 -9.12 -63.49 -34.40
N ALA A 10 -8.70 -62.99 -33.18
CA ALA A 10 -9.26 -61.81 -32.57
C ALA A 10 -8.67 -60.59 -33.25
N THR A 11 -9.50 -59.71 -33.77
CA THR A 11 -9.13 -58.34 -34.20
C THR A 11 -8.94 -57.46 -33.03
N PRO A 12 -7.92 -56.59 -33.01
CA PRO A 12 -7.80 -55.55 -31.96
C PRO A 12 -8.83 -54.45 -32.24
N GLN A 13 -9.65 -54.20 -31.25
CA GLN A 13 -10.58 -53.10 -31.24
C GLN A 13 -9.76 -51.84 -30.87
N GLU A 14 -9.62 -50.91 -31.84
CA GLU A 14 -9.06 -49.58 -31.59
C GLU A 14 -9.96 -48.85 -30.61
N GLY A 15 -9.45 -48.70 -29.38
CA GLY A 15 -10.02 -47.84 -28.37
C GLY A 15 -9.84 -46.38 -28.78
N LEU A 16 -10.92 -45.73 -29.16
CA LEU A 16 -10.99 -44.28 -29.25
C LEU A 16 -10.66 -43.71 -27.87
N ALA A 17 -9.42 -43.26 -27.72
CA ALA A 17 -9.03 -42.40 -26.59
C ALA A 17 -9.80 -41.11 -26.72
N ASN A 18 -10.79 -40.98 -25.87
CA ASN A 18 -11.51 -39.74 -25.65
C ASN A 18 -10.54 -38.75 -24.94
N GLU A 19 -9.78 -38.01 -25.75
CA GLU A 19 -8.99 -36.90 -25.25
C GLU A 19 -9.97 -35.83 -24.73
N ALA A 20 -10.19 -35.84 -23.43
CA ALA A 20 -10.77 -34.71 -22.76
C ALA A 20 -9.91 -33.47 -23.08
N PRO A 21 -10.51 -32.30 -23.39
CA PRO A 21 -9.76 -31.09 -23.63
C PRO A 21 -9.00 -30.79 -22.34
N VAL A 22 -7.67 -30.81 -22.44
CA VAL A 22 -6.78 -30.25 -21.43
C VAL A 22 -7.17 -28.77 -21.35
N GLU A 23 -8.03 -28.45 -20.40
CA GLU A 23 -8.17 -27.08 -19.94
C GLU A 23 -6.74 -26.61 -19.59
N ARG A 24 -6.16 -25.84 -20.49
CA ARG A 24 -5.02 -25.00 -20.17
C ARG A 24 -5.49 -24.14 -19.03
N GLY A 25 -5.18 -24.59 -17.82
CA GLY A 25 -5.36 -23.79 -16.63
C GLY A 25 -4.74 -22.44 -16.95
N ALA A 26 -5.59 -21.45 -17.13
CA ALA A 26 -5.19 -20.07 -17.09
C ALA A 26 -4.51 -19.95 -15.73
N THR A 27 -3.18 -19.97 -15.73
CA THR A 27 -2.40 -19.52 -14.60
C THR A 27 -2.91 -18.11 -14.38
N LEU A 28 -3.80 -17.96 -13.39
CA LEU A 28 -4.12 -16.67 -12.83
C LEU A 28 -2.77 -16.13 -12.37
N VAL A 29 -2.10 -15.41 -13.25
CA VAL A 29 -1.08 -14.45 -12.87
C VAL A 29 -1.86 -13.54 -11.93
N GLN A 30 -1.76 -13.84 -10.66
CA GLN A 30 -2.32 -13.06 -9.58
C GLN A 30 -1.60 -11.73 -9.70
N ALA A 31 -2.21 -10.81 -10.42
CA ALA A 31 -1.70 -9.47 -10.58
C ALA A 31 -1.59 -8.92 -9.16
N GLN A 32 -0.37 -8.93 -8.64
CA GLN A 32 -0.03 -8.15 -7.47
C GLN A 32 -0.29 -6.71 -7.90
N GLY A 33 -1.51 -6.23 -7.63
CA GLY A 33 -1.82 -4.84 -7.81
C GLY A 33 -0.78 -4.05 -7.02
N PRO A 34 -0.33 -2.88 -7.51
CA PRO A 34 0.57 -2.03 -6.76
C PRO A 34 -0.03 -1.88 -5.37
N GLN A 35 0.77 -2.24 -4.36
CA GLN A 35 0.41 -1.97 -2.99
C GLN A 35 0.02 -0.51 -2.95
N ALA A 36 -1.22 -0.23 -2.53
CA ALA A 36 -1.58 1.15 -2.26
C ALA A 36 -0.53 1.62 -1.25
N ALA A 37 0.40 2.43 -1.72
CA ALA A 37 1.41 2.97 -0.86
C ALA A 37 0.64 3.62 0.28
N THR A 38 0.83 3.13 1.50
CA THR A 38 0.39 3.85 2.68
C THR A 38 1.09 5.18 2.61
N VAL A 39 0.47 6.12 1.90
CA VAL A 39 0.91 7.50 1.91
C VAL A 39 0.63 7.93 3.33
N LEU A 40 1.64 7.75 4.19
CA LEU A 40 1.68 8.48 5.42
C LEU A 40 1.62 9.93 4.99
N ALA A 41 0.44 10.50 5.04
CA ALA A 41 0.25 11.93 4.83
C ALA A 41 0.45 12.65 6.16
N PRO A 42 1.71 12.87 6.59
CA PRO A 42 1.96 13.57 7.84
C PRO A 42 1.71 15.06 7.72
N SER A 43 1.63 15.60 6.52
CA SER A 43 1.71 17.05 6.36
C SER A 43 0.56 17.72 5.65
N LEU A 44 -0.34 16.99 5.00
CA LEU A 44 -1.51 17.65 4.40
C LEU A 44 -2.46 18.24 5.45
N ALA A 45 -2.51 17.64 6.64
CA ALA A 45 -3.40 18.07 7.72
C ALA A 45 -2.79 19.12 8.66
N GLY A 46 -1.47 19.31 8.67
CA GLY A 46 -0.77 20.15 9.66
C GLY A 46 -0.51 21.58 9.23
N ARG A 47 -0.67 21.91 7.96
CA ARG A 47 -0.60 23.30 7.49
C ARG A 47 -2.00 23.84 7.32
N GLU A 48 -2.59 24.26 8.43
CA GLU A 48 -3.67 25.23 8.36
C GLU A 48 -3.13 26.44 7.60
N ASP A 49 -3.67 26.68 6.39
CA ASP A 49 -3.51 27.96 5.73
C ASP A 49 -4.05 28.99 6.72
N ARG A 50 -3.15 29.69 7.44
CA ARG A 50 -3.55 30.86 8.23
C ARG A 50 -4.36 31.73 7.30
N ALA A 51 -5.61 31.93 7.65
CA ALA A 51 -6.56 32.68 6.85
C ALA A 51 -5.91 33.97 6.37
N GLY A 52 -5.65 34.07 5.06
CA GLY A 52 -5.18 35.30 4.41
C GLY A 52 -3.80 35.27 3.77
N THR A 53 -2.98 34.24 3.94
CA THR A 53 -1.71 34.11 3.19
C THR A 53 -1.74 32.94 2.24
N ALA A 54 -1.54 33.20 0.96
CA ALA A 54 -1.35 32.13 -0.02
C ALA A 54 -0.15 31.28 0.40
N GLY A 55 -0.38 30.05 0.85
CA GLY A 55 0.67 29.11 1.24
C GLY A 55 1.63 28.83 0.07
N PRO A 56 2.79 28.20 0.33
CA PRO A 56 3.77 27.92 -0.70
C PRO A 56 3.16 27.14 -1.85
N ARG A 57 3.59 27.46 -3.08
CA ARG A 57 3.12 26.75 -4.29
C ARG A 57 3.57 25.29 -4.33
N TRP A 58 4.78 25.03 -3.78
CA TRP A 58 5.39 23.72 -3.74
C TRP A 58 5.25 23.10 -2.35
N SER A 59 4.98 21.81 -2.31
CA SER A 59 5.11 20.99 -1.12
C SER A 59 5.61 19.61 -1.52
N ALA A 60 6.41 19.01 -0.66
CA ALA A 60 6.90 17.66 -0.86
C ALA A 60 6.82 16.87 0.44
N ASP A 61 6.54 15.58 0.30
CA ASP A 61 6.56 14.61 1.38
C ASP A 61 7.34 13.38 0.92
N GLY A 62 8.10 12.79 1.83
CA GLY A 62 8.77 11.54 1.62
C GLY A 62 8.63 10.65 2.84
N TRP A 63 8.67 9.33 2.63
CA TRP A 63 8.61 8.35 3.72
C TRP A 63 9.40 7.09 3.39
N VAL A 64 9.85 6.45 4.45
CA VAL A 64 10.41 5.09 4.41
C VAL A 64 9.73 4.30 5.53
N LEU A 65 9.12 3.19 5.20
CA LEU A 65 8.62 2.20 6.13
C LEU A 65 9.53 0.98 6.06
N TRP A 66 10.09 0.60 7.18
CA TRP A 66 10.77 -0.67 7.35
C TRP A 66 9.94 -1.59 8.25
N ARG A 67 9.82 -2.86 7.85
CA ARG A 67 9.18 -3.93 8.63
C ARG A 67 10.01 -5.19 8.58
N ASP A 68 10.16 -5.86 9.71
CA ASP A 68 10.78 -7.17 9.76
C ASP A 68 9.96 -8.22 8.99
N GLY A 69 10.64 -9.16 8.35
CA GLY A 69 10.01 -10.21 7.54
C GLY A 69 9.50 -9.76 6.15
N SER A 70 9.83 -8.55 5.72
CA SER A 70 9.42 -8.04 4.41
C SER A 70 10.21 -8.58 3.22
N GLY A 71 11.32 -9.25 3.45
CA GLY A 71 12.26 -9.66 2.40
C GLY A 71 12.60 -11.15 2.37
N SER A 72 12.16 -11.94 3.33
CA SER A 72 12.45 -13.38 3.32
C SER A 72 11.14 -14.16 3.29
N GLY A 73 10.83 -14.77 2.16
CA GLY A 73 10.07 -16.01 2.21
C GLY A 73 10.81 -16.90 3.19
N GLN A 74 10.35 -16.95 4.43
CA GLN A 74 10.93 -17.81 5.46
C GLN A 74 10.83 -19.22 4.92
N VAL A 75 11.96 -19.71 4.39
CA VAL A 75 12.16 -21.14 4.16
C VAL A 75 12.08 -21.76 5.54
N GLY A 76 10.89 -22.20 5.90
CA GLY A 76 10.70 -23.03 7.07
C GLY A 76 11.68 -24.17 6.94
N SER A 77 12.67 -24.25 7.82
CA SER A 77 13.57 -25.37 7.99
C SER A 77 12.80 -26.56 8.55
N GLY A 78 11.82 -27.03 7.76
CA GLY A 78 11.10 -28.27 7.91
C GLY A 78 11.78 -29.29 7.01
N ARG A 79 12.44 -30.24 7.62
CA ARG A 79 13.07 -31.41 7.01
C ARG A 79 12.07 -32.14 6.11
N GLY A 80 12.26 -32.09 4.80
CA GLY A 80 11.61 -32.99 3.84
C GLY A 80 10.28 -32.48 3.28
N GLY A 81 10.35 -31.63 2.26
CA GLY A 81 9.25 -31.31 1.39
C GLY A 81 9.66 -30.18 0.43
N LYS A 82 9.66 -30.43 -0.86
CA LYS A 82 9.74 -29.38 -1.88
C LYS A 82 8.44 -28.57 -1.80
N GLY A 83 8.32 -27.73 -0.75
CA GLY A 83 7.25 -26.77 -0.62
C GLY A 83 7.48 -25.64 -1.60
N LEU A 84 6.65 -25.55 -2.63
CA LEU A 84 6.43 -24.32 -3.37
C LEU A 84 6.23 -23.20 -2.34
N GLY A 85 7.18 -22.27 -2.25
CA GLY A 85 7.12 -21.16 -1.33
C GLY A 85 5.76 -20.47 -1.46
N SER A 86 5.08 -20.35 -0.34
CA SER A 86 3.80 -19.65 -0.27
C SER A 86 4.06 -18.17 -0.54
N PHE A 87 3.97 -17.77 -1.78
CA PHE A 87 3.95 -16.37 -2.20
C PHE A 87 2.59 -15.78 -1.82
N GLY A 88 2.37 -15.55 -0.52
CA GLY A 88 1.20 -14.81 -0.07
C GLY A 88 1.28 -13.36 -0.54
N PRO A 89 0.14 -12.71 -0.83
CA PRO A 89 0.12 -11.31 -1.19
C PRO A 89 0.76 -10.47 -0.08
N SER A 90 1.66 -9.56 -0.44
CA SER A 90 2.34 -8.65 0.49
C SER A 90 1.56 -7.33 0.55
N TYR A 91 1.20 -6.89 1.75
CA TYR A 91 0.55 -5.60 2.00
C TYR A 91 1.16 -4.95 3.25
N GLY A 92 1.62 -3.70 3.12
CA GLY A 92 2.30 -3.01 4.23
C GLY A 92 3.70 -3.55 4.54
N ALA A 93 4.39 -4.14 3.56
CA ALA A 93 5.80 -4.51 3.62
C ALA A 93 6.71 -3.26 3.59
N SER A 94 8.02 -3.47 3.71
CA SER A 94 9.02 -2.40 3.65
C SER A 94 8.96 -1.66 2.32
N GLN A 95 8.88 -0.33 2.39
CA GLN A 95 8.64 0.51 1.22
C GLN A 95 9.15 1.93 1.44
N ALA A 96 9.42 2.63 0.35
CA ALA A 96 9.74 4.04 0.35
C ALA A 96 8.91 4.77 -0.71
N GLY A 97 8.64 6.04 -0.48
CA GLY A 97 7.95 6.86 -1.45
C GLY A 97 8.15 8.33 -1.22
N ALA A 98 7.82 9.08 -2.23
CA ALA A 98 7.85 10.54 -2.20
C ALA A 98 6.74 11.10 -3.09
N VAL A 99 6.27 12.28 -2.74
CA VAL A 99 5.30 13.04 -3.53
C VAL A 99 5.70 14.50 -3.56
N LEU A 100 5.67 15.09 -4.74
CA LEU A 100 5.87 16.52 -4.97
C LEU A 100 4.57 17.09 -5.53
N ARG A 101 4.09 18.20 -4.96
CA ARG A 101 2.86 18.87 -5.38
C ARG A 101 3.12 20.31 -5.76
N TYR A 102 2.40 20.77 -6.76
CA TYR A 102 2.41 22.14 -7.20
C TYR A 102 0.98 22.69 -7.24
N ARG A 103 0.68 23.67 -6.39
CA ARG A 103 -0.62 24.35 -6.37
C ARG A 103 -0.77 25.20 -7.62
N LEU A 104 -1.76 24.86 -8.45
CA LEU A 104 -2.03 25.57 -9.68
C LEU A 104 -2.68 26.95 -9.41
N MET A 105 -3.59 27.01 -8.44
CA MET A 105 -4.28 28.20 -8.00
C MET A 105 -4.14 28.41 -6.49
N PRO A 106 -3.08 29.10 -6.02
CA PRO A 106 -2.93 29.42 -4.61
C PRO A 106 -4.10 30.28 -4.12
N GLY A 107 -4.66 29.92 -2.95
CA GLY A 107 -5.82 30.61 -2.38
C GLY A 107 -7.18 30.09 -2.83
N ASP A 108 -7.23 29.21 -3.85
CA ASP A 108 -8.49 28.57 -4.23
C ASP A 108 -8.90 27.53 -3.18
N ALA A 109 -10.18 27.56 -2.79
CA ALA A 109 -10.75 26.65 -1.80
C ALA A 109 -10.77 25.18 -2.26
N HIS A 110 -10.79 24.94 -3.57
CA HIS A 110 -10.72 23.60 -4.15
C HIS A 110 -9.29 23.02 -4.15
N ARG A 111 -8.27 23.83 -3.83
CA ARG A 111 -6.85 23.39 -3.70
C ARG A 111 -6.34 22.61 -4.91
N LEU A 112 -6.68 23.04 -6.12
CA LEU A 112 -6.24 22.38 -7.34
C LEU A 112 -4.72 22.33 -7.41
N ALA A 113 -4.16 21.12 -7.56
CA ALA A 113 -2.73 20.90 -7.67
C ALA A 113 -2.38 19.83 -8.71
N ALA A 114 -1.27 20.04 -9.41
CA ALA A 114 -0.58 18.98 -10.11
C ALA A 114 0.37 18.28 -9.15
N TYR A 115 0.58 16.97 -9.31
CA TYR A 115 1.53 16.24 -8.48
C TYR A 115 2.24 15.14 -9.26
N GLY A 116 3.45 14.82 -8.79
CA GLY A 116 4.18 13.63 -9.16
C GLY A 116 4.50 12.82 -7.91
N ARG A 117 4.44 11.50 -8.00
CA ARG A 117 4.83 10.62 -6.90
C ARG A 117 5.67 9.45 -7.38
N PHE A 118 6.50 8.97 -6.49
CA PHE A 118 7.32 7.78 -6.67
C PHE A 118 7.09 6.83 -5.50
N TYR A 119 7.12 5.54 -5.79
CA TYR A 119 7.03 4.46 -4.82
C TYR A 119 8.00 3.35 -5.19
N ALA A 120 8.61 2.72 -4.19
CA ALA A 120 9.43 1.53 -4.32
C ALA A 120 9.21 0.58 -3.17
N ALA A 121 8.99 -0.69 -3.46
CA ALA A 121 9.11 -1.76 -2.49
C ALA A 121 10.59 -1.98 -2.17
N LEU A 122 10.92 -2.10 -0.87
CA LEU A 122 12.30 -2.31 -0.38
C LEU A 122 12.63 -3.79 -0.15
N GLY A 123 11.70 -4.70 -0.50
CA GLY A 123 11.89 -6.15 -0.44
C GLY A 123 12.25 -6.75 -1.80
N ASP A 124 12.25 -8.07 -1.86
CA ASP A 124 12.68 -8.87 -3.02
C ASP A 124 11.79 -8.69 -4.27
N THR A 125 10.61 -8.08 -4.13
CA THR A 125 9.70 -7.87 -5.26
C THR A 125 10.23 -6.87 -6.28
N GLY A 126 11.08 -5.93 -5.87
CA GLY A 126 11.65 -4.91 -6.75
C GLY A 126 10.61 -4.00 -7.45
N GLU A 127 9.36 -4.01 -7.00
CA GLU A 127 8.28 -3.22 -7.55
C GLU A 127 8.56 -1.73 -7.40
N ARG A 128 8.35 -0.99 -8.49
CA ARG A 128 8.51 0.47 -8.52
C ARG A 128 7.38 1.08 -9.30
N GLU A 129 6.93 2.23 -8.84
CA GLU A 129 5.87 2.97 -9.49
C GLU A 129 6.20 4.46 -9.50
N ALA A 130 6.00 5.09 -10.63
CA ALA A 130 5.96 6.54 -10.77
C ALA A 130 4.58 6.95 -11.28
N ALA A 131 4.04 8.03 -10.77
CA ALA A 131 2.76 8.54 -11.23
C ALA A 131 2.77 10.06 -11.33
N ALA A 132 1.96 10.57 -12.24
CA ALA A 132 1.69 12.00 -12.36
C ALA A 132 0.18 12.22 -12.48
N GLY A 133 -0.32 13.29 -11.87
CA GLY A 133 -1.76 13.50 -11.83
C GLY A 133 -2.17 14.87 -11.34
N LEU A 134 -3.48 15.00 -11.17
CA LEU A 134 -4.14 16.18 -10.62
C LEU A 134 -4.91 15.79 -9.36
N SER A 135 -4.94 16.68 -8.39
CA SER A 135 -5.75 16.57 -7.18
C SER A 135 -6.56 17.85 -6.95
N ALA A 136 -7.76 17.68 -6.41
CA ALA A 136 -8.60 18.82 -6.01
C ALA A 136 -9.50 18.39 -4.84
N ARG A 137 -10.01 19.36 -4.07
CA ARG A 137 -11.14 19.17 -3.16
C ARG A 137 -12.44 19.47 -3.89
N PRO A 138 -13.25 18.47 -4.29
CA PRO A 138 -14.52 18.75 -4.98
C PRO A 138 -15.48 19.60 -4.13
N LEU A 139 -15.46 19.34 -2.82
CA LEU A 139 -16.24 20.05 -1.82
C LEU A 139 -15.29 20.71 -0.81
N PRO A 140 -15.06 22.03 -0.86
CA PRO A 140 -14.06 22.70 -0.04
C PRO A 140 -14.20 22.50 1.48
N ARG A 141 -15.43 22.32 1.96
CA ARG A 141 -15.74 22.09 3.38
C ARG A 141 -15.52 20.65 3.82
N VAL A 142 -15.40 19.70 2.90
CA VAL A 142 -15.16 18.30 3.18
C VAL A 142 -13.64 18.03 3.04
N PRO A 143 -12.96 17.57 4.09
CA PRO A 143 -11.51 17.36 4.03
C PRO A 143 -11.18 16.06 3.26
N VAL A 144 -11.54 16.02 1.98
CA VAL A 144 -11.29 14.91 1.06
C VAL A 144 -10.81 15.47 -0.28
N ALA A 145 -9.64 15.06 -0.70
CA ALA A 145 -9.11 15.31 -2.04
C ALA A 145 -9.49 14.16 -2.98
N ALA A 146 -10.03 14.50 -4.14
CA ALA A 146 -10.15 13.59 -5.27
C ALA A 146 -8.89 13.70 -6.14
N MET A 147 -8.42 12.58 -6.64
CA MET A 147 -7.18 12.49 -7.39
C MET A 147 -7.38 11.64 -8.65
N VAL A 148 -6.78 12.06 -9.74
CA VAL A 148 -6.69 11.31 -11.00
C VAL A 148 -5.24 11.28 -11.43
N GLU A 149 -4.75 10.11 -11.82
CA GLU A 149 -3.35 9.97 -12.19
C GLU A 149 -3.12 8.90 -13.26
N LEU A 150 -2.00 9.01 -13.94
CA LEU A 150 -1.44 7.97 -14.77
C LEU A 150 -0.21 7.40 -14.06
N ARG A 151 -0.21 6.09 -13.86
CA ARG A 151 0.86 5.31 -13.20
C ARG A 151 1.69 4.58 -14.23
N ALA A 152 3.01 4.64 -14.10
CA ALA A 152 3.95 3.75 -14.74
C ALA A 152 4.45 2.77 -13.67
N SER A 153 3.90 1.55 -13.68
CA SER A 153 4.21 0.51 -12.70
C SER A 153 5.12 -0.53 -13.33
N ARG A 154 6.26 -0.80 -12.71
CA ARG A 154 7.17 -1.87 -13.09
C ARG A 154 7.02 -3.01 -12.10
N PHE A 155 6.60 -4.16 -12.61
CA PHE A 155 6.41 -5.39 -11.84
C PHE A 155 7.64 -6.30 -11.88
N THR A 156 7.54 -7.42 -11.18
CA THR A 156 8.58 -8.45 -11.11
C THR A 156 8.90 -9.10 -12.46
N ASP A 157 8.00 -9.03 -13.44
CA ASP A 157 8.22 -9.47 -14.83
C ASP A 157 9.17 -8.55 -15.61
N GLY A 158 9.56 -7.43 -15.01
CA GLY A 158 10.42 -6.42 -15.60
C GLY A 158 9.74 -5.50 -16.61
N GLN A 159 8.46 -5.70 -16.88
CA GLN A 159 7.70 -4.85 -17.81
C GLN A 159 7.11 -3.62 -17.10
N THR A 160 6.99 -2.53 -17.83
CA THR A 160 6.35 -1.31 -17.35
C THR A 160 4.97 -1.17 -17.97
N HIS A 161 3.95 -1.06 -17.12
CA HIS A 161 2.56 -0.91 -17.52
C HIS A 161 2.06 0.49 -17.18
N LEU A 162 1.43 1.15 -18.16
CA LEU A 162 0.73 2.41 -17.92
C LEU A 162 -0.70 2.10 -17.46
N ARG A 163 -1.11 2.68 -16.31
CA ARG A 163 -2.36 2.38 -15.64
C ARG A 163 -3.03 3.66 -15.16
N PRO A 164 -4.23 3.99 -15.66
CA PRO A 164 -5.01 5.10 -15.12
C PRO A 164 -5.51 4.75 -13.72
N ALA A 165 -5.57 5.74 -12.83
CA ALA A 165 -6.11 5.56 -11.51
C ALA A 165 -6.95 6.77 -11.08
N VAL A 166 -7.98 6.49 -10.28
CA VAL A 166 -8.80 7.48 -9.60
C VAL A 166 -8.87 7.12 -8.13
N MET A 167 -8.76 8.13 -7.24
CA MET A 167 -8.81 7.87 -5.81
C MET A 167 -9.32 9.09 -5.05
N ALA A 168 -9.76 8.83 -3.82
CA ALA A 168 -10.07 9.84 -2.83
C ALA A 168 -9.17 9.64 -1.61
N VAL A 169 -8.70 10.74 -1.03
CA VAL A 169 -7.79 10.77 0.11
C VAL A 169 -8.35 11.71 1.16
N SER A 170 -8.44 11.25 2.41
CA SER A 170 -8.85 12.09 3.52
C SER A 170 -7.73 13.08 3.89
N GLU A 171 -8.11 14.31 4.21
CA GLU A 171 -7.22 15.38 4.66
C GLU A 171 -7.68 15.91 6.03
N VAL A 172 -8.12 14.99 6.90
CA VAL A 172 -8.62 15.34 8.24
C VAL A 172 -7.45 15.81 9.11
N PRO A 173 -7.49 17.05 9.67
CA PRO A 173 -6.47 17.51 10.57
C PRO A 173 -6.47 16.70 11.86
N PRO A 174 -5.33 16.59 12.55
CA PRO A 174 -5.28 15.98 13.87
C PRO A 174 -6.23 16.67 14.84
N ILE A 175 -6.92 15.88 15.67
CA ILE A 175 -7.86 16.38 16.68
C ILE A 175 -7.29 16.16 18.08
N THR A 176 -7.52 17.13 18.96
CA THR A 176 -7.21 16.99 20.38
C THR A 176 -8.40 16.36 21.08
N LEU A 177 -8.13 15.29 21.81
CA LEU A 177 -9.09 14.57 22.65
C LEU A 177 -8.86 14.90 24.13
N PRO A 178 -9.80 14.55 25.02
CA PRO A 178 -9.56 14.64 26.47
C PRO A 178 -8.26 13.94 26.90
N LEU A 179 -7.73 14.32 28.06
CA LEU A 179 -6.48 13.79 28.65
C LEU A 179 -5.23 14.13 27.83
N ALA A 180 -5.26 15.24 27.08
CA ALA A 180 -4.17 15.66 26.19
C ALA A 180 -3.80 14.59 25.13
N LEU A 181 -4.73 13.73 24.75
CA LEU A 181 -4.57 12.80 23.66
C LEU A 181 -4.71 13.55 22.32
N ARG A 182 -3.99 13.10 21.32
CA ARG A 182 -4.08 13.56 19.94
C ARG A 182 -4.44 12.38 19.05
N ALA A 183 -5.47 12.53 18.24
CA ALA A 183 -5.86 11.55 17.26
C ALA A 183 -5.56 12.06 15.84
N GLU A 184 -4.96 11.21 15.04
CA GLU A 184 -4.70 11.41 13.62
C GLU A 184 -5.32 10.27 12.84
N ALA A 185 -6.14 10.60 11.84
CA ALA A 185 -6.78 9.63 10.97
C ALA A 185 -6.42 9.93 9.52
N TYR A 186 -6.14 8.89 8.78
CA TYR A 186 -5.91 8.92 7.34
C TYR A 186 -6.65 7.77 6.69
N ALA A 187 -7.29 8.03 5.58
CA ALA A 187 -7.91 7.01 4.75
C ALA A 187 -7.78 7.39 3.27
N GLN A 188 -7.59 6.40 2.44
CA GLN A 188 -7.68 6.53 1.00
C GLN A 188 -8.41 5.34 0.40
N GLY A 189 -8.99 5.53 -0.76
CA GLY A 189 -9.60 4.46 -1.53
C GLY A 189 -9.73 4.85 -2.98
N GLY A 190 -9.71 3.88 -3.85
CA GLY A 190 -9.75 4.16 -5.27
C GLY A 190 -9.76 2.92 -6.15
N TYR A 191 -9.56 3.17 -7.43
CA TYR A 191 -9.52 2.15 -8.45
C TYR A 191 -8.36 2.41 -9.41
N VAL A 192 -7.63 1.36 -9.73
CA VAL A 192 -6.55 1.36 -10.72
C VAL A 192 -7.01 0.51 -11.89
N GLY A 193 -7.07 1.10 -13.06
CA GLY A 193 -7.46 0.43 -14.32
C GLY A 193 -6.29 -0.25 -15.01
N GLY A 194 -6.55 -0.78 -16.21
CA GLY A 194 -5.55 -1.44 -17.05
C GLY A 194 -5.20 -2.86 -16.62
N ALA A 195 -4.01 -3.31 -16.95
CA ALA A 195 -3.54 -4.66 -16.59
C ALA A 195 -3.53 -4.84 -15.07
N GLY A 196 -4.18 -5.90 -14.57
CA GLY A 196 -4.35 -6.13 -13.14
C GLY A 196 -5.20 -5.08 -12.45
N ALA A 197 -6.28 -4.63 -13.09
CA ALA A 197 -7.20 -3.65 -12.52
C ALA A 197 -7.68 -4.07 -11.13
N THR A 198 -7.68 -3.12 -10.17
CA THR A 198 -8.03 -3.41 -8.78
C THR A 198 -8.61 -2.20 -8.07
N GLY A 199 -9.64 -2.45 -7.25
CA GLY A 199 -10.06 -1.53 -6.22
C GLY A 199 -9.17 -1.67 -4.99
N PHE A 200 -8.95 -0.59 -4.28
CA PHE A 200 -8.19 -0.60 -3.04
C PHE A 200 -8.77 0.36 -2.01
N VAL A 201 -8.55 0.04 -0.76
CA VAL A 201 -8.78 0.92 0.39
C VAL A 201 -7.62 0.75 1.35
N ASP A 202 -7.20 1.85 1.98
CA ASP A 202 -6.11 1.88 2.93
C ASP A 202 -6.33 2.98 3.96
N GLY A 203 -5.83 2.80 5.18
CA GLY A 203 -5.97 3.80 6.20
C GLY A 203 -5.20 3.49 7.47
N GLN A 204 -5.11 4.52 8.30
CA GLN A 204 -4.56 4.42 9.64
C GLN A 204 -5.29 5.35 10.60
N LEU A 205 -5.34 4.93 11.83
CA LEU A 205 -5.72 5.73 12.97
C LEU A 205 -4.60 5.66 14.00
N ARG A 206 -4.17 6.79 14.51
CA ARG A 206 -3.17 6.87 15.58
C ARG A 206 -3.73 7.74 16.70
N VAL A 207 -3.61 7.26 17.91
CA VAL A 207 -3.96 8.02 19.11
C VAL A 207 -2.75 8.00 20.03
N ASP A 208 -2.18 9.16 20.30
CA ASP A 208 -1.00 9.30 21.13
C ASP A 208 -1.12 10.50 22.10
N ARG A 209 -0.27 10.49 23.09
CA ARG A 209 -0.13 11.59 24.07
C ARG A 209 1.31 12.09 24.05
N PRO A 210 1.55 13.38 23.88
CA PRO A 210 2.87 13.96 24.10
C PRO A 210 3.32 13.71 25.54
N VAL A 211 4.49 13.10 25.70
CA VAL A 211 5.10 12.83 27.03
C VAL A 211 6.29 13.73 27.30
N ASP A 212 6.91 14.26 26.24
CA ASP A 212 7.98 15.25 26.33
C ASP A 212 7.90 16.21 25.14
N VAL A 213 8.11 17.50 25.41
CA VAL A 213 8.12 18.55 24.37
C VAL A 213 9.27 19.50 24.69
N GLN A 214 10.27 19.52 23.80
CA GLN A 214 11.47 20.37 23.97
C GLN A 214 11.63 21.24 22.70
N GLY A 215 11.14 22.46 22.78
CA GLY A 215 11.24 23.41 21.69
C GLY A 215 10.58 22.94 20.41
N ARG A 216 11.39 22.51 19.43
CA ARG A 216 10.94 22.02 18.11
C ARG A 216 10.77 20.50 18.04
N ALA A 217 11.18 19.80 19.08
CA ALA A 217 11.12 18.35 19.17
C ALA A 217 10.05 17.89 20.16
N SER A 218 9.42 16.77 19.90
CA SER A 218 8.48 16.15 20.83
C SER A 218 8.51 14.63 20.72
N VAL A 219 8.19 13.99 21.85
CA VAL A 219 8.01 12.56 21.97
C VAL A 219 6.56 12.30 22.39
N ALA A 220 5.89 11.40 21.72
CA ALA A 220 4.54 10.98 22.04
C ALA A 220 4.47 9.45 22.12
N LEU A 221 3.67 8.95 23.06
CA LEU A 221 3.40 7.52 23.23
C LEU A 221 1.91 7.26 23.06
N GLY A 222 1.58 6.14 22.46
CA GLY A 222 0.19 5.80 22.21
C GLY A 222 0.03 4.46 21.50
N GLY A 223 -0.95 4.40 20.61
CA GLY A 223 -1.22 3.24 19.79
C GLY A 223 -1.80 3.62 18.45
N GLY A 224 -1.90 2.62 17.58
CA GLY A 224 -2.46 2.81 16.26
C GLY A 224 -3.19 1.57 15.74
N ALA A 225 -3.96 1.82 14.69
CA ALA A 225 -4.54 0.81 13.83
C ALA A 225 -4.14 1.15 12.38
N TRP A 226 -3.70 0.15 11.65
CA TRP A 226 -3.24 0.29 10.25
C TRP A 226 -3.89 -0.80 9.43
N GLY A 227 -4.50 -0.47 8.34
CA GLY A 227 -5.16 -1.48 7.54
C GLY A 227 -5.38 -1.07 6.12
N GLY A 228 -5.67 -2.08 5.31
CA GLY A 228 -6.06 -1.88 3.95
C GLY A 228 -6.46 -3.19 3.28
N ALA A 229 -7.08 -3.04 2.13
CA ALA A 229 -7.53 -4.14 1.31
C ALA A 229 -7.43 -3.78 -0.17
N GLN A 230 -7.08 -4.78 -0.96
CA GLN A 230 -7.16 -4.79 -2.42
C GLN A 230 -7.55 -6.19 -2.87
N THR A 231 -7.81 -6.38 -4.15
CA THR A 231 -8.14 -7.72 -4.68
C THR A 231 -7.06 -8.74 -4.28
N GLY A 232 -7.46 -9.75 -3.53
CA GLY A 232 -6.60 -10.87 -3.09
C GLY A 232 -5.74 -10.60 -1.85
N ALA A 233 -5.66 -9.38 -1.33
CA ALA A 233 -4.85 -9.04 -0.16
C ALA A 233 -5.59 -8.09 0.77
N GLN A 234 -5.63 -8.43 2.05
CA GLN A 234 -6.18 -7.56 3.08
C GLN A 234 -5.40 -7.70 4.38
N ARG A 235 -5.39 -6.63 5.16
CA ARG A 235 -4.68 -6.58 6.42
C ARG A 235 -5.27 -5.57 7.37
N LEU A 236 -5.29 -5.91 8.65
CA LEU A 236 -5.54 -5.00 9.75
C LEU A 236 -4.53 -5.30 10.86
N ASP A 237 -3.77 -4.30 11.22
CA ASP A 237 -2.84 -4.31 12.34
C ASP A 237 -3.30 -3.37 13.43
N MET A 238 -2.99 -3.69 14.69
CA MET A 238 -3.14 -2.80 15.83
C MET A 238 -1.94 -2.94 16.75
N GLY A 239 -1.59 -1.88 17.49
CA GLY A 239 -0.52 -2.00 18.48
C GLY A 239 -0.01 -0.69 19.04
N PRO A 240 0.95 -0.78 19.99
CA PRO A 240 1.60 0.37 20.59
C PRO A 240 2.49 1.12 19.60
N SER A 241 2.66 2.39 19.84
CA SER A 241 3.43 3.32 19.02
C SER A 241 4.18 4.33 19.87
N ALA A 242 5.43 4.58 19.52
CA ALA A 242 6.19 5.71 19.98
C ALA A 242 6.54 6.60 18.79
N ARG A 243 6.35 7.91 18.92
CA ARG A 243 6.61 8.88 17.85
C ARG A 243 7.53 9.98 18.33
N PHE A 244 8.57 10.23 17.55
CA PHE A 244 9.45 11.38 17.68
C PHE A 244 9.11 12.35 16.56
N SER A 245 8.92 13.61 16.87
CA SER A 245 8.55 14.63 15.90
C SER A 245 9.47 15.83 16.02
N TYR A 246 9.83 16.41 14.89
CA TYR A 246 10.57 17.66 14.80
C TYR A 246 9.89 18.58 13.81
N SER A 247 9.74 19.86 14.14
CA SER A 247 9.21 20.86 13.21
C SER A 247 9.85 22.23 13.49
N ASP A 248 10.33 22.86 12.42
CA ASP A 248 10.89 24.22 12.49
C ASP A 248 10.01 25.29 11.83
N GLY A 249 8.78 24.88 11.42
CA GLY A 249 7.84 25.76 10.72
C GLY A 249 7.98 25.73 9.19
N HIS A 250 9.13 25.31 8.65
CA HIS A 250 9.34 25.09 7.21
C HIS A 250 9.30 23.61 6.86
N MET A 251 9.91 22.79 7.68
CA MET A 251 10.00 21.34 7.51
C MET A 251 9.43 20.65 8.76
N SER A 252 8.83 19.49 8.55
CA SER A 252 8.45 18.56 9.61
C SER A 252 9.04 17.20 9.33
N ALA A 253 9.49 16.51 10.37
CA ALA A 253 9.98 15.14 10.29
C ALA A 253 9.41 14.31 11.45
N HIS A 254 9.09 13.06 11.18
CA HIS A 254 8.54 12.14 12.16
C HIS A 254 9.23 10.79 12.03
N LEU A 255 9.66 10.25 13.17
CA LEU A 255 10.09 8.86 13.31
C LEU A 255 9.07 8.16 14.20
N ALA A 256 8.40 7.14 13.66
CA ALA A 256 7.49 6.31 14.41
C ALA A 256 8.07 4.90 14.54
N ILE A 257 7.99 4.36 15.75
CA ILE A 257 8.36 2.98 16.10
C ILE A 257 7.09 2.33 16.61
N ASP A 258 6.59 1.36 15.85
CA ASP A 258 5.33 0.67 16.10
C ASP A 258 5.60 -0.80 16.34
N TRP A 259 4.85 -1.44 17.22
CA TRP A 259 4.71 -2.88 17.20
C TRP A 259 3.34 -3.20 16.62
N ARG A 260 3.30 -3.87 15.47
CA ARG A 260 2.06 -4.12 14.73
C ARG A 260 1.64 -5.59 14.88
N PHE A 261 0.59 -5.82 15.65
CA PHE A 261 -0.07 -7.13 15.75
C PHE A 261 -1.07 -7.25 14.60
N ARG A 262 -0.91 -8.23 13.74
CA ARG A 262 -1.92 -8.53 12.72
C ARG A 262 -3.15 -9.15 13.38
N VAL A 263 -4.24 -8.40 13.44
CA VAL A 263 -5.50 -8.84 14.06
C VAL A 263 -6.47 -9.44 13.05
N ALA A 264 -6.34 -9.09 11.76
CA ALA A 264 -7.12 -9.68 10.68
C ALA A 264 -6.39 -9.61 9.34
N GLY A 265 -6.82 -10.45 8.38
CA GLY A 265 -6.33 -10.47 7.01
C GLY A 265 -5.28 -11.53 6.72
N ASN A 266 -4.96 -11.67 5.42
CA ASN A 266 -4.09 -12.72 4.88
C ASN A 266 -2.74 -12.20 4.38
N ALA A 267 -2.53 -10.87 4.32
CA ALA A 267 -1.33 -10.29 3.73
C ALA A 267 -0.11 -10.39 4.64
N GLN A 268 1.05 -10.59 4.06
CA GLN A 268 2.36 -10.55 4.73
C GLN A 268 2.84 -9.08 4.90
N PRO A 269 3.79 -8.82 5.81
CA PRO A 269 4.46 -9.72 6.77
C PRO A 269 3.59 -10.08 7.99
N LEU A 270 4.06 -10.98 8.84
CA LEU A 270 3.43 -11.32 10.11
C LEU A 270 3.47 -10.13 11.11
N SER A 271 2.96 -10.35 12.33
CA SER A 271 3.09 -9.38 13.43
C SER A 271 4.57 -9.11 13.72
N GLY A 272 4.92 -7.87 14.03
CA GLY A 272 6.30 -7.51 14.31
C GLY A 272 6.54 -6.00 14.37
N PRO A 273 7.79 -5.59 14.57
CA PRO A 273 8.16 -4.19 14.61
C PRO A 273 8.04 -3.53 13.23
N ALA A 274 7.71 -2.25 13.26
CA ALA A 274 7.70 -1.37 12.09
C ALA A 274 8.32 -0.03 12.46
N ILE A 275 9.20 0.46 11.62
CA ILE A 275 9.82 1.78 11.76
C ILE A 275 9.43 2.61 10.56
N THR A 276 8.88 3.78 10.81
CA THR A 276 8.50 4.72 9.75
C THR A 276 9.21 6.04 9.96
N LEU A 277 9.97 6.46 8.97
CA LEU A 277 10.52 7.80 8.88
C LEU A 277 9.75 8.57 7.82
N SER A 278 9.30 9.77 8.13
CA SER A 278 8.66 10.66 7.17
C SER A 278 9.12 12.09 7.36
N ALA A 279 9.17 12.85 6.27
CA ALA A 279 9.50 14.26 6.30
C ALA A 279 8.76 15.00 5.18
N GLY A 280 8.48 16.29 5.39
CA GLY A 280 7.81 17.13 4.40
C GLY A 280 7.99 18.64 4.66
N PHE A 281 7.75 19.42 3.61
CA PHE A 281 7.78 20.88 3.63
C PHE A 281 6.66 21.50 2.81
#